data_cdbcedb3293788d2ab5f3ceb065dee38
#
_entry.id   cdbcedb3293788d2ab5f3ceb065dee38
#
_cell.length_a   1.000
_cell.length_b   1.000
_cell.length_c   1.000
_cell.angle_alpha   90.00
_cell.angle_beta   90.00
_cell.angle_gamma   90.00
#
_symmetry.space_group_name_H-M   'P 1'
#
loop_
_entity.id
_entity.type
_entity.pdbx_description
1 polymer ?
#
loop_
_entity_poly.entity_id
_entity_poly.type
_entity_poly.pdbx_seq_one_letter_code
_entity_poly.pdbx_strand_id
1 'polypeptide(L)'
;MEEYKDKECEDTDETLQVVEYAQDASVLLMKLSETGVESYSLDSKKSENENIYSKKIGNVDIGRLELTIPSSSKYIDILRKIWDYNDHQKKDNKFIDGKVVRIYCKYCVLFEKQINSQKRYAIGARIRKTDDKTVIVSPTRAINYEGEINQETDLKQIFENEKSIEVDIDPEEALTKLGDNIAGFVVKRDDDQVYITYINAIIEGDNYTNDKKNRDITYQNILSLPQHI
;
A
#
# COMPACT_ATOMS: atom_id res chain seq x y z
N MET A 1 4.32 -13.32 -16.49
CA MET A 1 3.80 -14.46 -15.68
C MET A 1 4.68 -15.72 -15.79
N GLU A 2 5.30 -16.02 -16.91
CA GLU A 2 6.30 -17.13 -16.97
C GLU A 2 7.51 -16.93 -16.06
N GLU A 3 7.94 -15.67 -15.85
CA GLU A 3 9.11 -15.30 -15.05
C GLU A 3 8.98 -15.60 -13.54
N TYR A 4 7.76 -15.76 -13.02
CA TYR A 4 7.49 -15.98 -11.59
C TYR A 4 6.73 -17.27 -11.31
N LYS A 5 6.68 -18.21 -12.25
CA LYS A 5 5.94 -19.45 -12.09
C LYS A 5 6.47 -20.32 -10.93
N ASP A 6 7.76 -20.21 -10.67
CA ASP A 6 8.43 -20.85 -9.54
C ASP A 6 8.14 -20.21 -8.16
N LYS A 7 7.36 -19.12 -8.13
CA LYS A 7 7.00 -18.40 -6.90
C LYS A 7 5.52 -18.45 -6.59
N GLU A 8 4.72 -19.13 -7.39
CA GLU A 8 3.28 -19.28 -7.13
C GLU A 8 3.05 -20.16 -5.90
N CYS A 9 2.20 -19.68 -4.98
CA CYS A 9 1.78 -20.42 -3.80
C CYS A 9 0.79 -21.52 -4.21
N GLU A 10 1.10 -22.76 -3.90
CA GLU A 10 0.20 -23.90 -4.15
C GLU A 10 -0.72 -24.18 -2.95
N ASP A 11 -0.42 -23.63 -1.77
CA ASP A 11 -1.23 -23.78 -0.56
C ASP A 11 -2.47 -22.86 -0.61
N THR A 12 -3.64 -23.49 -0.71
CA THR A 12 -4.92 -22.78 -0.79
C THR A 12 -5.28 -22.09 0.51
N ASP A 13 -4.98 -22.69 1.66
CA ASP A 13 -5.33 -22.14 2.98
C ASP A 13 -4.48 -20.92 3.29
N GLU A 14 -3.16 -20.98 3.04
CA GLU A 14 -2.27 -19.82 3.14
C GLU A 14 -2.74 -18.70 2.19
N THR A 15 -3.12 -19.05 0.97
CA THR A 15 -3.62 -18.07 -0.02
C THR A 15 -4.88 -17.37 0.48
N LEU A 16 -5.83 -18.10 1.06
CA LEU A 16 -7.06 -17.52 1.61
C LEU A 16 -6.77 -16.55 2.75
N GLN A 17 -5.92 -16.92 3.70
CA GLN A 17 -5.52 -16.06 4.82
C GLN A 17 -4.89 -14.74 4.34
N VAL A 18 -3.97 -14.83 3.36
CA VAL A 18 -3.29 -13.65 2.81
C VAL A 18 -4.25 -12.75 2.04
N VAL A 19 -5.17 -13.33 1.28
CA VAL A 19 -6.19 -12.56 0.55
C VAL A 19 -7.15 -11.86 1.52
N GLU A 20 -7.57 -12.52 2.60
CA GLU A 20 -8.40 -11.92 3.65
C GLU A 20 -7.69 -10.74 4.32
N TYR A 21 -6.43 -10.94 4.74
CA TYR A 21 -5.58 -9.85 5.26
C TYR A 21 -5.49 -8.65 4.30
N ALA A 22 -5.27 -8.90 3.02
CA ALA A 22 -5.20 -7.86 2.00
C ALA A 22 -6.55 -7.14 1.80
N GLN A 23 -7.67 -7.88 1.90
CA GLN A 23 -9.01 -7.32 1.84
C GLN A 23 -9.26 -6.35 3.01
N ASP A 24 -8.94 -6.74 4.24
CA ASP A 24 -9.12 -5.90 5.42
C ASP A 24 -8.25 -4.64 5.36
N ALA A 25 -6.97 -4.78 4.97
CA ALA A 25 -6.09 -3.64 4.72
C ALA A 25 -6.68 -2.67 3.68
N SER A 26 -7.28 -3.20 2.62
CA SER A 26 -7.90 -2.39 1.57
C SER A 26 -9.18 -1.68 2.05
N VAL A 27 -9.96 -2.31 2.93
CA VAL A 27 -11.14 -1.69 3.55
C VAL A 27 -10.73 -0.55 4.46
N LEU A 28 -9.71 -0.74 5.30
CA LEU A 28 -9.18 0.32 6.16
C LEU A 28 -8.68 1.52 5.36
N LEU A 29 -7.85 1.29 4.32
CA LEU A 29 -7.36 2.37 3.46
C LEU A 29 -8.50 3.11 2.74
N MET A 30 -9.52 2.39 2.28
CA MET A 30 -10.68 2.99 1.65
C MET A 30 -11.44 3.88 2.64
N LYS A 31 -11.72 3.39 3.85
CA LYS A 31 -12.39 4.18 4.91
C LYS A 31 -11.58 5.43 5.27
N LEU A 32 -10.26 5.31 5.43
CA LEU A 32 -9.37 6.45 5.70
C LEU A 32 -9.38 7.47 4.55
N SER A 33 -9.49 7.02 3.30
CA SER A 33 -9.59 7.94 2.16
C SER A 33 -10.93 8.70 2.09
N GLU A 34 -11.95 8.17 2.74
CA GLU A 34 -13.31 8.73 2.78
C GLU A 34 -13.54 9.61 4.02
N THR A 35 -12.63 9.60 5.01
CA THR A 35 -12.69 10.56 6.13
C THR A 35 -12.44 11.98 5.63
N GLY A 36 -13.14 12.96 6.22
CA GLY A 36 -12.94 14.38 5.92
C GLY A 36 -11.52 14.85 6.30
N VAL A 37 -11.06 15.89 5.64
CA VAL A 37 -9.72 16.48 5.88
C VAL A 37 -9.74 17.61 6.91
N GLU A 38 -10.89 17.93 7.50
CA GLU A 38 -11.08 19.06 8.42
C GLU A 38 -10.22 18.93 9.68
N SER A 39 -9.89 17.69 10.07
CA SER A 39 -9.04 17.40 11.23
C SER A 39 -7.56 17.24 10.89
N TYR A 40 -7.20 17.37 9.60
CA TYR A 40 -5.82 17.32 9.12
C TYR A 40 -5.21 18.70 8.99
N SER A 41 -3.91 18.81 9.20
CA SER A 41 -3.12 19.97 8.82
C SER A 41 -2.78 19.91 7.34
N LEU A 42 -2.99 21.01 6.62
CA LEU A 42 -2.55 21.12 5.23
C LEU A 42 -1.05 21.46 5.22
N ASP A 43 -0.20 20.50 4.84
CA ASP A 43 1.25 20.68 4.82
C ASP A 43 1.73 21.39 3.54
N SER A 44 1.08 21.08 2.39
CA SER A 44 1.43 21.68 1.11
C SER A 44 0.22 21.68 0.17
N LYS A 45 0.03 22.81 -0.51
CA LYS A 45 -0.88 22.96 -1.65
C LYS A 45 -0.07 23.48 -2.83
N LYS A 46 0.32 22.60 -3.76
CA LYS A 46 1.10 22.99 -4.94
C LYS A 46 0.22 23.52 -6.07
N SER A 47 -1.00 22.99 -6.18
CA SER A 47 -2.02 23.41 -7.14
C SER A 47 -3.42 23.10 -6.58
N GLU A 48 -4.48 23.43 -7.33
CA GLU A 48 -5.85 23.04 -6.97
C GLU A 48 -6.04 21.49 -6.98
N ASN A 49 -5.20 20.80 -7.74
CA ASN A 49 -5.28 19.36 -7.97
C ASN A 49 -4.30 18.56 -7.09
N GLU A 50 -3.50 19.20 -6.24
CA GLU A 50 -2.41 18.58 -5.48
C GLU A 50 -2.41 19.08 -4.05
N ASN A 51 -2.83 18.23 -3.10
CA ASN A 51 -2.85 18.55 -1.69
C ASN A 51 -2.12 17.49 -0.88
N ILE A 52 -1.32 17.92 0.08
CA ILE A 52 -0.68 17.05 1.06
C ILE A 52 -1.15 17.47 2.44
N TYR A 53 -1.63 16.50 3.18
CA TYR A 53 -2.14 16.67 4.54
C TYR A 53 -1.40 15.75 5.50
N SER A 54 -1.32 16.17 6.76
CA SER A 54 -0.85 15.32 7.86
C SER A 54 -1.76 15.41 9.08
N LYS A 55 -1.77 14.32 9.85
CA LYS A 55 -2.47 14.21 11.12
C LYS A 55 -1.71 13.29 12.05
N LYS A 56 -1.68 13.62 13.34
CA LYS A 56 -1.10 12.76 14.36
C LYS A 56 -2.18 12.30 15.33
N ILE A 57 -2.23 10.98 15.58
CA ILE A 57 -3.16 10.36 16.54
C ILE A 57 -2.32 9.46 17.45
N GLY A 58 -2.13 9.87 18.71
CA GLY A 58 -1.23 9.16 19.61
C GLY A 58 0.19 9.08 19.05
N ASN A 59 0.68 7.87 18.80
CA ASN A 59 1.97 7.59 18.18
C ASN A 59 1.88 7.27 16.66
N VAL A 60 0.73 7.49 16.04
CA VAL A 60 0.51 7.28 14.61
C VAL A 60 0.61 8.61 13.86
N ASP A 61 1.55 8.71 12.93
CA ASP A 61 1.71 9.83 11.99
C ASP A 61 1.07 9.46 10.66
N ILE A 62 -0.06 10.08 10.32
CA ILE A 62 -0.82 9.83 9.10
C ILE A 62 -0.49 10.91 8.08
N GLY A 63 0.09 10.51 6.96
CA GLY A 63 0.23 11.32 5.78
C GLY A 63 -0.84 10.98 4.74
N ARG A 64 -1.41 12.01 4.09
CA ARG A 64 -2.39 11.88 3.02
C ARG A 64 -2.02 12.81 1.87
N LEU A 65 -1.89 12.24 0.67
CA LEU A 65 -1.74 13.01 -0.57
C LEU A 65 -2.97 12.80 -1.44
N GLU A 66 -3.50 13.88 -1.97
CA GLU A 66 -4.58 13.87 -2.94
C GLU A 66 -4.09 14.47 -4.25
N LEU A 67 -4.30 13.73 -5.35
CA LEU A 67 -3.97 14.15 -6.70
C LEU A 67 -5.16 13.89 -7.62
N THR A 68 -5.55 14.91 -8.38
CA THR A 68 -6.56 14.80 -9.43
C THR A 68 -5.91 14.89 -10.80
N ILE A 69 -6.18 13.92 -11.66
CA ILE A 69 -5.65 13.86 -13.04
C ILE A 69 -6.81 14.02 -14.01
N PRO A 70 -6.81 15.06 -14.85
CA PRO A 70 -7.78 15.22 -15.93
C PRO A 70 -7.72 14.02 -16.89
N SER A 71 -8.88 13.57 -17.36
CA SER A 71 -9.07 12.43 -18.26
C SER A 71 -9.22 11.08 -17.56
N SER A 72 -10.47 10.66 -17.47
CA SER A 72 -10.87 9.35 -16.92
C SER A 72 -10.28 8.16 -17.67
N SER A 73 -9.93 8.33 -18.96
CA SER A 73 -9.29 7.29 -19.78
C SER A 73 -7.94 6.82 -19.25
N LYS A 74 -7.24 7.65 -18.47
CA LYS A 74 -5.94 7.33 -17.86
C LYS A 74 -6.03 6.35 -16.68
N TYR A 75 -7.22 6.03 -16.19
CA TYR A 75 -7.43 5.19 -15.01
C TYR A 75 -6.66 3.86 -15.05
N ILE A 76 -6.74 3.13 -16.16
CA ILE A 76 -6.06 1.83 -16.29
C ILE A 76 -4.53 1.97 -16.32
N ASP A 77 -4.02 3.00 -16.99
CA ASP A 77 -2.56 3.23 -17.09
C ASP A 77 -1.99 3.68 -15.75
N ILE A 78 -2.73 4.49 -14.98
CA ILE A 78 -2.40 4.83 -13.61
C ILE A 78 -2.30 3.57 -12.74
N LEU A 79 -3.31 2.70 -12.80
CA LEU A 79 -3.31 1.45 -12.03
C LEU A 79 -2.15 0.53 -12.43
N ARG A 80 -1.80 0.45 -13.71
CA ARG A 80 -0.64 -0.33 -14.18
C ARG A 80 0.66 0.27 -13.66
N LYS A 81 0.79 1.60 -13.71
CA LYS A 81 1.99 2.31 -13.27
C LYS A 81 2.21 2.17 -11.76
N ILE A 82 1.16 2.28 -10.95
CA ILE A 82 1.27 2.12 -9.50
C ILE A 82 1.54 0.65 -9.12
N TRP A 83 0.89 -0.32 -9.79
CA TRP A 83 1.05 -1.75 -9.53
C TRP A 83 2.19 -2.38 -10.35
N ASP A 84 3.21 -1.62 -10.71
CA ASP A 84 4.36 -2.13 -11.42
C ASP A 84 5.46 -2.48 -10.43
N TYR A 85 5.70 -3.78 -10.24
CA TYR A 85 6.75 -4.33 -9.39
C TYR A 85 7.87 -5.03 -10.18
N ASN A 86 7.97 -4.75 -11.48
CA ASN A 86 8.99 -5.34 -12.36
C ASN A 86 10.39 -4.90 -11.94
N ASP A 87 11.29 -5.86 -11.68
CA ASP A 87 12.65 -5.61 -11.17
C ASP A 87 13.57 -4.87 -12.16
N HIS A 88 13.17 -4.81 -13.44
CA HIS A 88 13.95 -4.16 -14.50
C HIS A 88 13.77 -2.63 -14.57
N GLN A 89 12.87 -2.03 -13.79
CA GLN A 89 12.69 -0.59 -13.76
C GLN A 89 13.68 0.10 -12.79
N LYS A 90 14.13 1.31 -13.17
CA LYS A 90 14.95 2.16 -12.29
C LYS A 90 14.18 2.46 -11.00
N LYS A 91 14.85 2.40 -9.85
CA LYS A 91 14.26 2.63 -8.52
C LYS A 91 13.50 3.94 -8.39
N ASP A 92 13.86 4.97 -9.16
CA ASP A 92 13.39 6.35 -9.00
C ASP A 92 11.91 6.57 -9.40
N ASN A 93 11.22 5.55 -9.97
CA ASN A 93 9.83 5.66 -10.42
C ASN A 93 8.94 4.49 -9.96
N LYS A 94 9.37 3.70 -8.99
CA LYS A 94 8.58 2.58 -8.47
C LYS A 94 7.69 3.05 -7.32
N PHE A 95 6.46 2.56 -7.30
CA PHE A 95 5.51 2.71 -6.19
C PHE A 95 5.47 1.47 -5.31
N ILE A 96 5.75 0.30 -5.89
CA ILE A 96 5.88 -0.97 -5.17
C ILE A 96 7.36 -1.34 -5.16
N ASP A 97 7.96 -1.32 -3.98
CA ASP A 97 9.36 -1.67 -3.77
C ASP A 97 9.46 -3.04 -3.07
N GLY A 98 10.43 -3.84 -3.48
CA GLY A 98 10.72 -5.15 -2.92
C GLY A 98 10.94 -6.20 -3.99
N LYS A 99 11.60 -7.29 -3.60
CA LYS A 99 11.79 -8.49 -4.43
C LYS A 99 10.59 -9.42 -4.25
N VAL A 100 9.99 -9.89 -5.34
CA VAL A 100 8.92 -10.88 -5.30
C VAL A 100 9.45 -12.19 -4.70
N VAL A 101 8.80 -12.67 -3.63
CA VAL A 101 9.15 -13.92 -2.95
C VAL A 101 8.07 -14.98 -3.19
N ARG A 102 6.79 -14.63 -3.05
CA ARG A 102 5.67 -15.56 -3.24
C ARG A 102 4.49 -14.84 -3.88
N ILE A 103 3.81 -15.50 -4.78
CA ILE A 103 2.63 -14.99 -5.48
C ILE A 103 1.43 -15.84 -5.08
N TYR A 104 0.45 -15.21 -4.43
CA TYR A 104 -0.80 -15.84 -4.04
C TYR A 104 -1.86 -15.74 -5.14
N CYS A 105 -1.85 -14.66 -5.87
CA CYS A 105 -2.61 -14.48 -7.10
C CYS A 105 -1.99 -13.31 -7.90
N LYS A 106 -2.48 -13.09 -9.13
CA LYS A 106 -2.01 -12.00 -10.01
C LYS A 106 -1.90 -10.63 -9.35
N TYR A 107 -2.69 -10.39 -8.31
CA TYR A 107 -2.82 -9.10 -7.63
C TYR A 107 -2.59 -9.18 -6.12
N CYS A 108 -1.96 -10.27 -5.64
CA CYS A 108 -1.58 -10.42 -4.24
C CYS A 108 -0.22 -11.10 -4.15
N VAL A 109 0.77 -10.40 -3.62
CA VAL A 109 2.18 -10.77 -3.71
C VAL A 109 2.88 -10.49 -2.39
N LEU A 110 3.72 -11.43 -1.95
CA LEU A 110 4.65 -11.24 -0.84
C LEU A 110 5.98 -10.71 -1.38
N PHE A 111 6.42 -9.60 -0.81
CA PHE A 111 7.67 -8.92 -1.16
C PHE A 111 8.69 -9.04 -0.02
N GLU A 112 9.94 -9.29 -0.38
CA GLU A 112 11.10 -9.13 0.50
C GLU A 112 11.65 -7.71 0.35
N LYS A 113 11.88 -7.04 1.47
CA LYS A 113 12.55 -5.73 1.55
C LYS A 113 13.79 -5.82 2.43
N GLN A 114 14.79 -5.05 2.09
CA GLN A 114 15.98 -4.87 2.91
C GLN A 114 15.85 -3.59 3.73
N ILE A 115 15.72 -3.70 5.04
CA ILE A 115 15.65 -2.56 5.97
C ILE A 115 16.74 -2.73 7.02
N ASN A 116 17.67 -1.75 7.10
CA ASN A 116 18.78 -1.78 8.08
C ASN A 116 19.54 -3.12 8.11
N SER A 117 19.86 -3.69 6.94
CA SER A 117 20.52 -4.98 6.75
C SER A 117 19.71 -6.21 7.20
N GLN A 118 18.44 -6.05 7.59
CA GLN A 118 17.52 -7.13 7.89
C GLN A 118 16.54 -7.34 6.73
N LYS A 119 16.22 -8.61 6.45
CA LYS A 119 15.14 -8.97 5.54
C LYS A 119 13.81 -8.78 6.26
N ARG A 120 12.87 -8.12 5.60
CA ARG A 120 11.48 -7.97 6.03
C ARG A 120 10.56 -8.37 4.89
N TYR A 121 9.44 -8.96 5.22
CA TYR A 121 8.47 -9.44 4.25
C TYR A 121 7.14 -8.72 4.45
N ALA A 122 6.52 -8.29 3.36
CA ALA A 122 5.27 -7.55 3.42
C ALA A 122 4.37 -7.90 2.24
N ILE A 123 3.05 -7.92 2.48
CA ILE A 123 2.05 -8.17 1.46
C ILE A 123 1.73 -6.87 0.72
N GLY A 124 1.80 -6.92 -0.60
CA GLY A 124 1.18 -5.94 -1.48
C GLY A 124 0.01 -6.55 -2.22
N ALA A 125 -1.03 -5.75 -2.45
CA ALA A 125 -2.22 -6.23 -3.16
C ALA A 125 -2.87 -5.12 -3.99
N ARG A 126 -3.51 -5.52 -5.10
CA ARG A 126 -4.38 -4.65 -5.91
C ARG A 126 -5.78 -5.21 -5.93
N ILE A 127 -6.72 -4.51 -5.32
CA ILE A 127 -8.08 -4.99 -5.08
C ILE A 127 -9.06 -4.06 -5.77
N ARG A 128 -9.79 -4.58 -6.75
CA ARG A 128 -10.87 -3.87 -7.42
C ARG A 128 -12.12 -3.92 -6.55
N LYS A 129 -12.61 -2.77 -6.10
CA LYS A 129 -13.85 -2.64 -5.32
C LYS A 129 -15.08 -2.47 -6.19
N THR A 130 -14.95 -1.66 -7.25
CA THR A 130 -15.96 -1.44 -8.30
C THR A 130 -15.25 -1.26 -9.64
N ASP A 131 -16.01 -1.04 -10.71
CA ASP A 131 -15.45 -0.73 -12.02
C ASP A 131 -14.64 0.59 -12.03
N ASP A 132 -14.97 1.49 -11.11
CA ASP A 132 -14.42 2.84 -11.02
C ASP A 132 -13.59 3.08 -9.75
N LYS A 133 -13.39 2.04 -8.93
CA LYS A 133 -12.62 2.15 -7.68
C LYS A 133 -11.72 0.94 -7.48
N THR A 134 -10.43 1.19 -7.33
CA THR A 134 -9.41 0.19 -7.01
C THR A 134 -8.58 0.66 -5.83
N VAL A 135 -8.29 -0.25 -4.90
CA VAL A 135 -7.36 -0.03 -3.80
C VAL A 135 -6.07 -0.81 -4.06
N ILE A 136 -4.93 -0.17 -3.87
CA ILE A 136 -3.61 -0.82 -3.93
C ILE A 136 -3.00 -0.72 -2.54
N VAL A 137 -2.85 -1.86 -1.87
CA VAL A 137 -2.15 -1.99 -0.59
C VAL A 137 -0.66 -2.05 -0.89
N SER A 138 0.09 -1.08 -0.37
CA SER A 138 1.55 -1.06 -0.49
C SER A 138 2.18 -2.03 0.51
N PRO A 139 3.28 -2.73 0.15
CA PRO A 139 3.94 -3.67 1.05
C PRO A 139 4.75 -2.94 2.12
N THR A 140 4.07 -2.34 3.10
CA THR A 140 4.67 -1.56 4.20
C THR A 140 4.60 -2.27 5.54
N ARG A 141 3.50 -2.99 5.81
CA ARG A 141 3.35 -3.77 7.03
C ARG A 141 4.17 -5.05 6.92
N ALA A 142 5.19 -5.18 7.76
CA ALA A 142 6.03 -6.37 7.79
C ALA A 142 5.32 -7.51 8.54
N ILE A 143 5.33 -8.73 7.98
CA ILE A 143 4.94 -9.93 8.73
C ILE A 143 6.04 -10.29 9.75
N ASN A 144 5.64 -10.91 10.85
CA ASN A 144 6.56 -11.29 11.92
C ASN A 144 7.32 -12.60 11.59
N TYR A 145 8.22 -12.50 10.60
CA TYR A 145 9.07 -13.61 10.17
C TYR A 145 10.48 -13.11 9.81
N GLU A 146 11.50 -13.76 10.40
CA GLU A 146 12.92 -13.38 10.23
C GLU A 146 13.72 -14.40 9.41
N GLY A 147 13.12 -15.52 9.05
CA GLY A 147 13.77 -16.59 8.28
C GLY A 147 13.89 -16.24 6.78
N GLU A 148 14.47 -17.16 6.01
CA GLU A 148 14.45 -17.09 4.56
C GLU A 148 13.21 -17.80 4.02
N ILE A 149 12.43 -17.11 3.18
CA ILE A 149 11.22 -17.67 2.57
C ILE A 149 11.59 -18.32 1.24
N ASN A 150 11.26 -19.62 1.12
CA ASN A 150 11.32 -20.40 -0.10
C ASN A 150 9.94 -21.05 -0.35
N GLN A 151 9.82 -21.87 -1.39
CA GLN A 151 8.54 -22.52 -1.72
C GLN A 151 8.02 -23.48 -0.64
N GLU A 152 8.93 -24.11 0.13
CA GLU A 152 8.59 -25.08 1.18
C GLU A 152 8.26 -24.40 2.53
N THR A 153 8.48 -23.09 2.66
CA THR A 153 8.22 -22.36 3.91
C THR A 153 6.73 -22.28 4.16
N ASP A 154 6.24 -22.88 5.24
CA ASP A 154 4.85 -22.74 5.69
C ASP A 154 4.67 -21.40 6.43
N LEU A 155 3.86 -20.51 5.89
CA LEU A 155 3.56 -19.21 6.47
C LEU A 155 2.17 -19.14 7.14
N LYS A 156 1.38 -20.22 7.13
CA LYS A 156 0.01 -20.22 7.70
C LYS A 156 0.00 -19.77 9.16
N GLN A 157 0.85 -20.37 10.00
CA GLN A 157 0.94 -19.97 11.41
C GLN A 157 1.37 -18.51 11.59
N ILE A 158 2.19 -17.99 10.70
CA ILE A 158 2.61 -16.58 10.73
C ILE A 158 1.40 -15.67 10.49
N PHE A 159 0.63 -15.94 9.44
CA PHE A 159 -0.57 -15.16 9.13
C PHE A 159 -1.70 -15.35 10.15
N GLU A 160 -1.88 -16.54 10.74
CA GLU A 160 -2.83 -16.79 11.83
C GLU A 160 -2.50 -15.96 13.09
N ASN A 161 -1.22 -15.72 13.36
CA ASN A 161 -0.77 -14.95 14.51
C ASN A 161 -0.62 -13.45 14.21
N GLU A 162 -0.76 -13.03 12.93
CA GLU A 162 -0.75 -11.61 12.59
C GLU A 162 -1.97 -10.91 13.19
N LYS A 163 -1.75 -9.70 13.66
CA LYS A 163 -2.83 -8.89 14.22
C LYS A 163 -3.84 -8.55 13.14
N SER A 164 -5.09 -8.94 13.34
CA SER A 164 -6.19 -8.63 12.45
C SER A 164 -6.47 -7.12 12.40
N ILE A 165 -6.97 -6.65 11.28
CA ILE A 165 -7.43 -5.28 11.10
C ILE A 165 -8.93 -5.22 11.43
N GLU A 166 -9.30 -4.46 12.45
CA GLU A 166 -10.71 -4.28 12.83
C GLU A 166 -11.39 -3.31 11.85
N VAL A 167 -12.04 -3.85 10.81
CA VAL A 167 -12.63 -3.03 9.75
C VAL A 167 -14.01 -2.47 10.07
N ASP A 168 -14.68 -2.95 11.13
CA ASP A 168 -16.06 -2.55 11.50
C ASP A 168 -16.13 -1.36 12.46
N ILE A 169 -14.99 -0.82 12.89
CA ILE A 169 -14.90 0.33 13.79
C ILE A 169 -14.48 1.60 13.02
N ASP A 170 -14.36 2.71 13.73
CA ASP A 170 -13.79 3.95 13.20
C ASP A 170 -12.38 3.70 12.63
N PRO A 171 -12.05 4.20 11.41
CA PRO A 171 -10.78 3.89 10.76
C PRO A 171 -9.56 4.45 11.50
N GLU A 172 -9.67 5.54 12.23
CA GLU A 172 -8.57 6.09 13.03
C GLU A 172 -8.35 5.28 14.32
N GLU A 173 -9.45 4.81 14.92
CA GLU A 173 -9.38 3.84 16.03
C GLU A 173 -8.76 2.52 15.56
N ALA A 174 -9.15 2.03 14.38
CA ALA A 174 -8.59 0.82 13.77
C ALA A 174 -7.06 0.93 13.56
N LEU A 175 -6.57 2.09 13.08
CA LEU A 175 -5.13 2.36 12.96
C LEU A 175 -4.41 2.32 14.30
N THR A 176 -4.98 2.97 15.31
CA THR A 176 -4.38 3.00 16.65
C THR A 176 -4.31 1.60 17.26
N LYS A 177 -5.37 0.82 17.09
CA LYS A 177 -5.42 -0.58 17.54
C LYS A 177 -4.47 -1.48 16.75
N LEU A 178 -4.34 -1.28 15.44
CA LEU A 178 -3.41 -2.02 14.61
C LEU A 178 -1.98 -1.87 15.13
N GLY A 179 -1.56 -0.66 15.44
CA GLY A 179 -0.25 -0.39 16.02
C GLY A 179 0.90 -0.75 15.08
N ASP A 180 0.69 -0.65 13.77
CA ASP A 180 1.66 -1.02 12.74
C ASP A 180 1.56 -0.07 11.54
N ASN A 181 2.61 -0.03 10.72
CA ASN A 181 2.64 0.79 9.51
C ASN A 181 1.67 0.24 8.46
N ILE A 182 0.90 1.12 7.83
CA ILE A 182 0.07 0.77 6.68
C ILE A 182 0.10 1.89 5.64
N ALA A 183 0.20 1.53 4.37
CA ALA A 183 0.11 2.49 3.29
C ALA A 183 -0.58 1.89 2.06
N GLY A 184 -1.10 2.78 1.22
CA GLY A 184 -1.69 2.37 -0.04
C GLY A 184 -2.39 3.51 -0.78
N PHE A 185 -2.91 3.15 -1.93
CA PHE A 185 -3.58 4.05 -2.86
C PHE A 185 -5.05 3.69 -2.97
N VAL A 186 -5.91 4.68 -2.94
CA VAL A 186 -7.30 4.57 -3.39
C VAL A 186 -7.42 5.36 -4.68
N VAL A 187 -7.64 4.66 -5.78
CA VAL A 187 -7.77 5.26 -7.10
C VAL A 187 -9.23 5.16 -7.53
N LYS A 188 -9.85 6.30 -7.76
CA LYS A 188 -11.24 6.42 -8.24
C LYS A 188 -11.24 7.15 -9.56
N ARG A 189 -12.23 6.89 -10.41
CA ARG A 189 -12.53 7.72 -11.58
C ARG A 189 -14.00 8.09 -11.59
N ASP A 190 -14.31 9.21 -12.19
CA ASP A 190 -15.64 9.57 -12.68
C ASP A 190 -15.60 9.69 -14.21
N ASP A 191 -16.58 10.40 -14.80
CA ASP A 191 -16.68 10.56 -16.25
C ASP A 191 -15.52 11.40 -16.83
N ASP A 192 -14.96 12.33 -16.05
CA ASP A 192 -14.03 13.35 -16.52
C ASP A 192 -12.58 13.15 -16.04
N GLN A 193 -12.38 12.57 -14.85
CA GLN A 193 -11.07 12.60 -14.20
C GLN A 193 -10.79 11.39 -13.32
N VAL A 194 -9.53 11.24 -12.91
CA VAL A 194 -9.07 10.23 -11.96
C VAL A 194 -8.60 10.90 -10.69
N TYR A 195 -9.06 10.39 -9.55
CA TYR A 195 -8.66 10.81 -8.21
C TYR A 195 -7.74 9.75 -7.61
N ILE A 196 -6.61 10.18 -7.11
CA ILE A 196 -5.64 9.34 -6.40
C ILE A 196 -5.53 9.87 -4.99
N THR A 197 -5.90 9.04 -4.01
CA THR A 197 -5.63 9.30 -2.59
C THR A 197 -4.57 8.30 -2.12
N TYR A 198 -3.42 8.79 -1.71
CA TYR A 198 -2.40 7.98 -1.06
C TYR A 198 -2.43 8.23 0.44
N ILE A 199 -2.59 7.16 1.19
CA ILE A 199 -2.54 7.16 2.66
C ILE A 199 -1.27 6.44 3.09
N ASN A 200 -0.57 7.01 4.09
CA ASN A 200 0.57 6.38 4.72
C ASN A 200 0.54 6.69 6.22
N ALA A 201 0.20 5.69 7.01
CA ALA A 201 0.23 5.75 8.47
C ALA A 201 1.52 5.08 8.97
N ILE A 202 2.31 5.82 9.74
CA ILE A 202 3.59 5.41 10.27
C ILE A 202 3.52 5.44 11.80
N ILE A 203 3.95 4.34 12.44
CA ILE A 203 4.10 4.29 13.89
C ILE A 203 5.43 4.90 14.29
N GLU A 204 5.43 5.76 15.28
CA GLU A 204 6.67 6.30 15.86
C GLU A 204 7.46 5.19 16.56
N GLY A 205 8.65 4.91 16.03
CA GLY A 205 9.57 3.87 16.48
C GLY A 205 10.94 4.01 15.83
N ASP A 206 11.77 3.00 15.92
CA ASP A 206 13.18 3.04 15.48
C ASP A 206 13.37 3.39 13.99
N ASN A 207 12.41 3.02 13.14
CA ASN A 207 12.45 3.26 11.71
C ASN A 207 11.69 4.52 11.27
N TYR A 208 11.08 5.27 12.18
CA TYR A 208 10.18 6.39 11.87
C TYR A 208 10.77 7.41 10.89
N THR A 209 12.01 7.83 11.09
CA THR A 209 12.68 8.81 10.22
C THR A 209 12.87 8.29 8.80
N ASN A 210 13.23 7.01 8.65
CA ASN A 210 13.38 6.38 7.34
C ASN A 210 12.02 6.21 6.65
N ASP A 211 10.98 5.82 7.39
CA ASP A 211 9.63 5.64 6.87
C ASP A 211 9.05 6.98 6.39
N LYS A 212 9.28 8.08 7.13
CA LYS A 212 8.92 9.44 6.67
C LYS A 212 9.65 9.82 5.39
N LYS A 213 10.95 9.56 5.31
CA LYS A 213 11.73 9.84 4.09
C LYS A 213 11.19 9.06 2.89
N ASN A 214 10.85 7.79 3.08
CA ASN A 214 10.26 6.95 2.04
C ASN A 214 8.88 7.46 1.62
N ARG A 215 8.07 7.94 2.57
CA ARG A 215 6.78 8.61 2.29
C ARG A 215 6.98 9.84 1.40
N ASP A 216 7.96 10.69 1.72
CA ASP A 216 8.26 11.90 0.95
C ASP A 216 8.71 11.57 -0.48
N ILE A 217 9.52 10.53 -0.67
CA ILE A 217 9.91 10.03 -1.99
C ILE A 217 8.66 9.54 -2.75
N THR A 218 7.78 8.79 -2.09
CA THR A 218 6.53 8.34 -2.70
C THR A 218 5.64 9.51 -3.11
N TYR A 219 5.56 10.57 -2.30
CA TYR A 219 4.84 11.79 -2.67
C TYR A 219 5.41 12.44 -3.94
N GLN A 220 6.75 12.54 -4.06
CA GLN A 220 7.36 13.08 -5.28
C GLN A 220 7.04 12.23 -6.51
N ASN A 221 7.08 10.90 -6.37
CA ASN A 221 6.73 9.99 -7.46
C ASN A 221 5.25 10.14 -7.88
N ILE A 222 4.32 10.28 -6.92
CA ILE A 222 2.90 10.49 -7.21
C ILE A 222 2.69 11.83 -7.93
N LEU A 223 3.30 12.91 -7.46
CA LEU A 223 3.19 14.23 -8.06
C LEU A 223 3.79 14.31 -9.47
N SER A 224 4.76 13.44 -9.78
CA SER A 224 5.33 13.33 -11.13
C SER A 224 4.49 12.45 -12.08
N LEU A 225 3.52 11.71 -11.55
CA LEU A 225 2.75 10.74 -12.32
C LEU A 225 2.06 11.33 -13.56
N PRO A 226 1.44 12.55 -13.52
CA PRO A 226 0.80 13.15 -14.69
C PRO A 226 1.73 13.37 -15.88
N GLN A 227 3.04 13.43 -15.65
CA GLN A 227 4.04 13.64 -16.71
C GLN A 227 4.44 12.33 -17.42
N HIS A 228 4.05 11.17 -16.86
CA HIS A 228 4.49 9.83 -17.29
C HIS A 228 3.36 8.92 -17.78
N ILE A 229 2.14 9.45 -17.91
CA ILE A 229 0.93 8.73 -18.34
C ILE A 229 0.18 9.44 -19.44
#